data_39f433bd9d638bf2733837db092299e0
#
_entry.id   39f433bd9d638bf2733837db092299e0
#
_cell.length_a   1.000
_cell.length_b   1.000
_cell.length_c   1.000
_cell.angle_alpha   90.00
_cell.angle_beta   90.00
_cell.angle_gamma   90.00
#
_symmetry.space_group_name_H-M   'P 1'
#
loop_
_entity.id
_entity.type
_entity.pdbx_description
1 polymer ?
#
loop_
_entity_poly.entity_id
_entity_poly.type
_entity_poly.pdbx_seq_one_letter_code
_entity_poly.pdbx_strand_id
1 'polypeptide(L)'
;MPNVYTVPVQSGRGSGTVSIHPNEAVRRIRETAEIAVRDGLAHPEKFRLDLPNKFDVEVEFVQHAKARRASFYPGVRQTGPRTVMFSSDAYYEVLRFFMFCL
;
A
#
# COMPACT_ATOMS: atom_id res chain seq x y z
N MET A 1 6.38 -12.58 -1.80
CA MET A 1 7.24 -12.10 -0.70
C MET A 1 7.10 -13.05 0.48
N PRO A 2 8.12 -13.84 0.77
CA PRO A 2 7.97 -14.97 1.68
C PRO A 2 7.91 -14.61 3.16
N ASN A 3 8.52 -13.50 3.56
CA ASN A 3 8.63 -13.14 4.98
C ASN A 3 8.21 -11.70 5.20
N VAL A 4 7.18 -11.50 6.03
CA VAL A 4 6.70 -10.18 6.43
C VAL A 4 6.50 -10.18 7.94
N TYR A 5 7.05 -9.18 8.59
CA TYR A 5 6.80 -8.95 10.01
C TYR A 5 5.64 -7.99 10.18
N THR A 6 4.68 -8.34 11.02
CA THR A 6 3.49 -7.55 11.24
C THR A 6 3.22 -7.35 12.72
N VAL A 7 2.64 -6.20 13.06
CA VAL A 7 2.16 -5.91 14.41
C VAL A 7 0.71 -5.46 14.29
N PRO A 8 -0.26 -6.30 14.67
CA PRO A 8 -1.65 -5.87 14.69
C PRO A 8 -1.87 -4.90 15.87
N VAL A 9 -2.30 -3.69 15.56
CA VAL A 9 -2.54 -2.63 16.55
C VAL A 9 -4.02 -2.40 16.75
N GLN A 10 -4.80 -2.54 15.69
CA GLN A 10 -6.23 -2.28 15.69
C GLN A 10 -6.94 -3.33 14.86
N SER A 11 -8.08 -3.78 15.33
CA SER A 11 -8.97 -4.66 14.58
C SER A 11 -10.40 -4.14 14.67
N GLY A 12 -11.21 -4.47 13.65
CA GLY A 12 -12.60 -4.08 13.65
C GLY A 12 -13.21 -4.11 12.25
N ARG A 13 -14.48 -3.85 12.20
CA ARG A 13 -15.24 -3.82 10.97
C ARG A 13 -16.20 -2.63 11.00
N GLY A 14 -16.23 -1.86 9.91
CA GLY A 14 -17.06 -0.66 9.83
C GLY A 14 -16.62 0.40 10.83
N SER A 15 -17.57 0.89 11.63
CA SER A 15 -17.29 1.90 12.65
C SER A 15 -16.90 1.34 14.02
N GLY A 16 -16.98 0.00 14.18
CA GLY A 16 -16.60 -0.66 15.43
C GLY A 16 -15.16 -1.16 15.38
N THR A 17 -14.28 -0.60 16.20
CA THR A 17 -12.87 -0.98 16.24
C THR A 17 -12.42 -1.23 17.67
N VAL A 18 -11.44 -2.12 17.83
CA VAL A 18 -10.75 -2.43 19.08
C VAL A 18 -9.27 -2.22 18.86
N SER A 19 -8.65 -1.46 19.75
CA SER A 19 -7.20 -1.17 19.69
C SER A 19 -6.51 -1.65 20.96
N ILE A 20 -5.24 -2.00 20.85
CA ILE A 20 -4.40 -2.22 22.03
C ILE A 20 -3.98 -0.87 22.62
N HIS A 21 -3.54 -0.90 23.88
CA HIS A 21 -3.05 0.32 24.55
C HIS A 21 -1.87 0.91 23.76
N PRO A 22 -1.78 2.26 23.60
CA PRO A 22 -0.72 2.88 22.81
C PRO A 22 0.70 2.50 23.25
N ASN A 23 0.97 2.41 24.55
CA ASN A 23 2.29 2.01 25.06
C ASN A 23 2.63 0.57 24.66
N GLU A 24 1.65 -0.32 24.66
CA GLU A 24 1.83 -1.70 24.23
C GLU A 24 2.08 -1.77 22.73
N ALA A 25 1.38 -0.96 21.94
CA ALA A 25 1.60 -0.86 20.50
C ALA A 25 3.05 -0.42 20.19
N VAL A 26 3.53 0.62 20.86
CA VAL A 26 4.91 1.11 20.69
C VAL A 26 5.93 0.03 21.05
N ARG A 27 5.70 -0.68 22.15
CA ARG A 27 6.59 -1.77 22.59
C ARG A 27 6.68 -2.87 21.53
N ARG A 28 5.53 -3.33 21.04
CA ARG A 28 5.46 -4.40 20.04
C ARG A 28 6.07 -3.98 18.70
N ILE A 29 5.80 -2.76 18.26
CA ILE A 29 6.37 -2.22 17.03
C ILE A 29 7.90 -2.15 17.14
N ARG A 30 8.41 -1.64 18.26
CA ARG A 30 9.86 -1.54 18.48
C ARG A 30 10.53 -2.91 18.47
N GLU A 31 10.00 -3.87 19.20
CA GLU A 31 10.55 -5.23 19.26
C GLU A 31 10.51 -5.92 17.90
N THR A 32 9.38 -5.84 17.20
CA THR A 32 9.22 -6.45 15.89
C THR A 32 10.10 -5.79 14.84
N ALA A 33 10.22 -4.46 14.87
CA ALA A 33 11.11 -3.73 13.96
C ALA A 33 12.58 -4.11 14.18
N GLU A 34 13.00 -4.29 15.43
CA GLU A 34 14.36 -4.74 15.74
C GLU A 34 14.63 -6.12 15.16
N ILE A 35 13.71 -7.05 15.35
CA ILE A 35 13.82 -8.41 14.82
C ILE A 35 13.83 -8.37 13.28
N ALA A 36 12.94 -7.60 12.67
CA ALA A 36 12.84 -7.48 11.22
C ALA A 36 14.11 -6.91 10.58
N VAL A 37 14.68 -5.86 11.17
CA VAL A 37 15.94 -5.27 10.69
C VAL A 37 17.10 -6.24 10.85
N ARG A 38 17.19 -6.92 11.98
CA ARG A 38 18.24 -7.90 12.24
C ARG A 38 18.18 -9.04 11.23
N ASP A 39 16.99 -9.58 10.98
CA ASP A 39 16.78 -10.66 10.01
C ASP A 39 17.00 -10.17 8.57
N GLY A 40 16.57 -8.97 8.25
CA GLY A 40 16.78 -8.36 6.93
C GLY A 40 18.25 -8.11 6.60
N LEU A 41 19.06 -7.73 7.59
CA LEU A 41 20.51 -7.56 7.42
C LEU A 41 21.23 -8.91 7.27
N ALA A 42 20.77 -9.93 7.98
CA ALA A 42 21.35 -11.27 7.90
C ALA A 42 20.97 -12.00 6.61
N HIS A 43 19.76 -11.81 6.13
CA HIS A 43 19.20 -12.51 4.96
C HIS A 43 18.45 -11.57 4.03
N PRO A 44 19.14 -10.61 3.36
CA PRO A 44 18.46 -9.63 2.51
C PRO A 44 17.70 -10.27 1.35
N GLU A 45 18.13 -11.44 0.86
CA GLU A 45 17.50 -12.15 -0.24
C GLU A 45 16.06 -12.62 0.07
N LYS A 46 15.73 -12.83 1.35
CA LYS A 46 14.40 -13.26 1.77
C LYS A 46 13.35 -12.15 1.70
N PHE A 47 13.80 -10.90 1.72
CA PHE A 47 12.93 -9.72 1.77
C PHE A 47 12.91 -8.95 0.45
N ARG A 48 13.69 -9.41 -0.52
CA ARG A 48 13.75 -8.79 -1.84
C ARG A 48 12.52 -9.16 -2.64
N LEU A 49 11.93 -8.16 -3.29
CA LEU A 49 10.81 -8.33 -4.21
C LEU A 49 11.30 -8.00 -5.62
N ASP A 50 11.16 -8.96 -6.52
CA ASP A 50 11.46 -8.72 -7.93
C ASP A 50 10.30 -7.97 -8.56
N LEU A 51 10.57 -6.77 -9.07
CA LEU A 51 9.56 -5.94 -9.69
C LEU A 51 9.59 -6.10 -11.21
N PRO A 52 8.43 -6.09 -11.89
CA PRO A 52 8.38 -6.10 -13.34
C PRO A 52 8.91 -4.79 -13.92
N ASN A 53 9.17 -4.78 -15.23
CA ASN A 53 9.67 -3.60 -15.93
C ASN A 53 8.55 -2.60 -16.24
N LYS A 54 7.29 -3.02 -16.18
CA LYS A 54 6.13 -2.21 -16.48
C LYS A 54 5.03 -2.51 -15.48
N PHE A 55 4.30 -1.46 -15.09
CA PHE A 55 3.19 -1.54 -14.15
C PHE A 55 1.92 -1.02 -14.82
N ASP A 56 0.87 -1.85 -14.79
CA ASP A 56 -0.48 -1.47 -15.17
C ASP A 56 -1.34 -1.53 -13.91
N VAL A 57 -1.89 -0.38 -13.52
CA VAL A 57 -2.64 -0.25 -12.27
C VAL A 57 -4.08 0.10 -12.59
N GLU A 58 -5.00 -0.74 -12.13
CA GLU A 58 -6.43 -0.49 -12.23
C GLU A 58 -6.97 -0.18 -10.84
N VAL A 59 -7.71 0.91 -10.71
CA VAL A 59 -8.33 1.32 -9.46
C VAL A 59 -9.83 1.47 -9.66
N GLU A 60 -10.62 0.75 -8.88
CA GLU A 60 -12.06 0.90 -8.83
C GLU A 60 -12.45 1.68 -7.58
N PHE A 61 -13.16 2.80 -7.78
CA PHE A 61 -13.64 3.63 -6.69
C PHE A 61 -15.08 3.27 -6.31
N VAL A 62 -15.42 3.50 -5.05
CA VAL A 62 -16.80 3.36 -4.59
C VAL A 62 -17.72 4.43 -5.19
N GLN A 63 -17.18 5.62 -5.43
CA GLN A 63 -17.93 6.76 -5.94
C GLN A 63 -17.47 7.17 -7.35
N HIS A 64 -18.41 7.42 -8.24
CA HIS A 64 -18.15 7.87 -9.62
C HIS A 64 -17.35 9.17 -9.65
N ALA A 65 -17.65 10.11 -8.76
CA ALA A 65 -16.98 11.41 -8.70
C ALA A 65 -15.48 11.27 -8.42
N LYS A 66 -15.09 10.32 -7.61
CA LYS A 66 -13.67 10.06 -7.32
C LYS A 66 -12.94 9.52 -8.53
N ALA A 67 -13.56 8.59 -9.26
CA ALA A 67 -12.99 8.09 -10.51
C ALA A 67 -12.83 9.20 -11.54
N ARG A 68 -13.85 10.05 -11.69
CA ARG A 68 -13.80 11.17 -12.60
C ARG A 68 -12.69 12.15 -12.26
N ARG A 69 -12.55 12.48 -10.98
CA ARG A 69 -11.46 13.34 -10.51
C ARG A 69 -10.08 12.72 -10.76
N ALA A 70 -9.91 11.45 -10.47
CA ALA A 70 -8.66 10.76 -10.71
C ALA A 70 -8.30 10.71 -12.19
N SER A 71 -9.29 10.68 -13.09
CA SER A 71 -9.07 10.65 -14.54
C SER A 71 -8.38 11.90 -15.08
N PHE A 72 -8.35 13.00 -14.31
CA PHE A 72 -7.66 14.23 -14.70
C PHE A 72 -6.17 14.20 -14.39
N TYR A 73 -5.70 13.22 -13.63
CA TYR A 73 -4.26 13.07 -13.38
C TYR A 73 -3.55 12.68 -14.69
N PRO A 74 -2.40 13.30 -15.01
CA PRO A 74 -1.68 13.00 -16.25
C PRO A 74 -1.35 11.52 -16.40
N GLY A 75 -1.72 10.96 -17.54
CA GLY A 75 -1.50 9.54 -17.84
C GLY A 75 -2.59 8.60 -17.37
N VAL A 76 -3.59 9.08 -16.66
CA VAL A 76 -4.73 8.27 -16.21
C VAL A 76 -5.81 8.23 -17.29
N ARG A 77 -6.36 7.05 -17.51
CA ARG A 77 -7.48 6.81 -18.41
C ARG A 77 -8.66 6.23 -17.64
N GLN A 78 -9.82 6.82 -17.81
CA GLN A 78 -11.04 6.27 -17.24
C GLN A 78 -11.57 5.14 -18.13
N THR A 79 -11.67 3.93 -17.57
CA THR A 79 -12.08 2.73 -18.31
C THR A 79 -13.51 2.30 -17.99
N GLY A 80 -14.13 2.87 -16.96
CA GLY A 80 -15.49 2.58 -16.54
C GLY A 80 -16.05 3.70 -15.68
N PRO A 81 -17.32 3.59 -15.25
CA PRO A 81 -17.96 4.63 -14.43
C PRO A 81 -17.22 4.93 -13.12
N ARG A 82 -16.57 3.91 -12.55
CA ARG A 82 -15.86 4.01 -11.27
C ARG A 82 -14.42 3.53 -11.36
N THR A 83 -13.93 3.26 -12.57
CA THR A 83 -12.64 2.60 -12.78
C THR A 83 -11.71 3.49 -13.58
N VAL A 84 -10.46 3.57 -13.15
CA VAL A 84 -9.39 4.25 -13.87
C VAL A 84 -8.20 3.31 -14.03
N MET A 85 -7.41 3.55 -15.08
CA MET A 85 -6.20 2.80 -15.39
C MET A 85 -5.03 3.76 -15.48
N PHE A 86 -3.91 3.38 -14.87
CA PHE A 86 -2.64 4.10 -14.97
C PHE A 86 -1.53 3.12 -15.30
N SER A 87 -0.70 3.47 -16.27
CA SER A 87 0.43 2.63 -16.68
C SER A 87 1.73 3.42 -16.60
N SER A 88 2.77 2.80 -16.08
CA SER A 88 4.11 3.38 -16.01
C SER A 88 5.16 2.28 -16.01
N ASP A 89 6.36 2.60 -16.48
CA ASP A 89 7.54 1.76 -16.36
C ASP A 89 8.32 2.03 -15.06
N ALA A 90 7.95 3.07 -14.32
CA ALA A 90 8.59 3.45 -13.06
C ALA A 90 7.61 3.28 -11.90
N TYR A 91 7.96 2.44 -10.92
CA TYR A 91 7.11 2.23 -9.74
C TYR A 91 6.93 3.52 -8.92
N TYR A 92 7.91 4.39 -8.91
CA TYR A 92 7.82 5.70 -8.26
C TYR A 92 6.64 6.52 -8.81
N GLU A 93 6.40 6.48 -10.11
CA GLU A 93 5.27 7.18 -10.74
C GLU A 93 3.92 6.58 -10.31
N VAL A 94 3.86 5.28 -10.08
CA VAL A 94 2.67 4.61 -9.52
C VAL A 94 2.38 5.12 -8.11
N LEU A 95 3.41 5.27 -7.29
CA LEU A 95 3.27 5.80 -5.93
C LEU A 95 2.80 7.27 -5.95
N ARG A 96 3.30 8.07 -6.87
CA ARG A 96 2.83 9.45 -7.05
C ARG A 96 1.36 9.49 -7.46
N PHE A 97 0.97 8.64 -8.38
CA PHE A 97 -0.44 8.51 -8.75
C PHE A 97 -1.32 8.18 -7.54
N PHE A 98 -0.93 7.22 -6.73
CA PHE A 98 -1.66 6.88 -5.51
C PHE A 98 -1.78 8.08 -4.56
N MET A 99 -0.70 8.80 -4.39
CA MET A 99 -0.67 9.95 -3.47
C MET A 99 -1.66 11.05 -3.86
N PHE A 100 -1.82 11.31 -5.16
CA PHE A 100 -2.68 12.39 -5.65
C PHE A 100 -4.10 11.97 -5.99
N CYS A 101 -4.37 10.69 -6.20
CA CYS A 101 -5.66 10.20 -6.70
C CYS A 101 -6.44 9.35 -5.69
N LEU A 102 -5.80 8.80 -4.67
CA LEU A 102 -6.46 7.93 -3.69
C LEU A 102 -6.77 8.59 -2.34
#